data_a5eb4d83e66328ea8b978e60b69cb7a7
#
_entry.id   a5eb4d83e66328ea8b978e60b69cb7a7
#
_cell.length_a   1.000
_cell.length_b   1.000
_cell.length_c   1.000
_cell.angle_alpha   90.00
_cell.angle_beta   90.00
_cell.angle_gamma   90.00
#
_symmetry.space_group_name_H-M   'P 1'
#
loop_
_entity.id
_entity.type
_entity.pdbx_description
1 polymer ?
#
loop_
_entity_poly.entity_id
_entity_poly.type
_entity_poly.pdbx_seq_one_letter_code
_entity_poly.pdbx_strand_id
1 'polypeptide(L)'
;MIRFERVTKGPVRNLSFDLDRGATAKILFDSEDRKNLLFGLLAGLQRPEAGRILFFGEDLFAHEEDERLALFRRVGVVPAHGGLISNLKAWENLLLPAWYHRGLTAEQAERPVAEIFDHLGPSEAGLKRRMGELPGQLSLYERRVVALARAMLMEPDILIYDFTFAGLERDAAQQLMKLTGKFHGRKAGRVSLYLCPDDAVSARLAADSTITLAH
;
A
#
# COMPACT_ATOMS: atom_id res chain seq x y z
N MET A 1 -6.13 10.26 -10.84
CA MET A 1 -4.69 10.01 -10.58
C MET A 1 -4.21 8.65 -11.02
N ILE A 2 -5.05 7.62 -10.91
CA ILE A 2 -4.82 6.29 -11.49
C ILE A 2 -5.87 6.08 -12.56
N ARG A 3 -5.47 5.64 -13.76
CA ARG A 3 -6.40 5.30 -14.84
C ARG A 3 -5.97 4.01 -15.50
N PHE A 4 -6.91 3.08 -15.64
CA PHE A 4 -6.79 1.88 -16.41
C PHE A 4 -7.65 2.03 -17.67
N GLU A 5 -7.06 1.89 -18.85
CA GLU A 5 -7.73 2.01 -20.14
C GLU A 5 -7.67 0.69 -20.88
N ARG A 6 -8.76 -0.09 -20.83
CA ARG A 6 -8.92 -1.39 -21.50
C ARG A 6 -7.75 -2.34 -21.27
N VAL A 7 -7.26 -2.37 -20.03
CA VAL A 7 -6.11 -3.18 -19.64
C VAL A 7 -6.44 -4.66 -19.72
N THR A 8 -5.60 -5.39 -20.42
CA THR A 8 -5.67 -6.86 -20.52
C THR A 8 -4.33 -7.46 -20.11
N LYS A 9 -4.39 -8.46 -19.24
CA LYS A 9 -3.26 -9.30 -18.83
C LYS A 9 -3.78 -10.63 -18.30
N GLY A 10 -3.49 -11.73 -18.98
CA GLY A 10 -3.97 -13.06 -18.57
C GLY A 10 -5.47 -13.10 -18.32
N PRO A 11 -5.93 -13.48 -17.10
CA PRO A 11 -7.36 -13.51 -16.77
C PRO A 11 -8.00 -12.14 -16.56
N VAL A 12 -7.25 -11.06 -16.41
CA VAL A 12 -7.77 -9.69 -16.36
C VAL A 12 -7.98 -9.20 -17.79
N ARG A 13 -9.24 -8.99 -18.19
CA ARG A 13 -9.57 -8.61 -19.56
C ARG A 13 -10.35 -7.30 -19.60
N ASN A 14 -9.88 -6.39 -20.48
CA ASN A 14 -10.54 -5.12 -20.79
C ASN A 14 -10.90 -4.28 -19.55
N LEU A 15 -10.07 -4.34 -18.50
CA LEU A 15 -10.30 -3.62 -17.26
C LEU A 15 -10.13 -2.11 -17.49
N SER A 16 -11.15 -1.35 -17.12
CA SER A 16 -11.12 0.12 -17.20
C SER A 16 -11.70 0.70 -15.93
N PHE A 17 -10.98 1.61 -15.30
CA PHE A 17 -11.47 2.43 -14.19
C PHE A 17 -10.60 3.68 -14.02
N ASP A 18 -11.16 4.68 -13.37
CA ASP A 18 -10.50 5.93 -13.03
C ASP A 18 -10.58 6.17 -11.52
N LEU A 19 -9.48 6.62 -10.92
CA LEU A 19 -9.43 7.12 -9.56
C LEU A 19 -8.86 8.53 -9.58
N ASP A 20 -9.72 9.48 -9.32
CA ASP A 20 -9.36 10.89 -9.25
C ASP A 20 -8.60 11.24 -7.97
N ARG A 21 -8.10 12.46 -7.92
CA ARG A 21 -7.44 13.00 -6.72
C ARG A 21 -8.39 12.97 -5.52
N GLY A 22 -7.90 12.47 -4.40
CA GLY A 22 -8.67 12.36 -3.16
C GLY A 22 -9.55 11.12 -3.05
N ALA A 23 -9.61 10.27 -4.09
CA ALA A 23 -10.45 9.09 -4.09
C ALA A 23 -9.91 7.97 -3.20
N THR A 24 -10.83 7.25 -2.57
CA THR A 24 -10.60 5.94 -1.98
C THR A 24 -11.34 4.88 -2.77
N ALA A 25 -10.68 3.78 -3.10
CA ALA A 25 -11.30 2.67 -3.82
C ALA A 25 -10.90 1.32 -3.24
N LYS A 26 -11.79 0.35 -3.31
CA LYS A 26 -11.47 -1.05 -3.06
C LYS A 26 -11.76 -1.89 -4.29
N ILE A 27 -10.84 -2.80 -4.58
CA ILE A 27 -11.01 -3.81 -5.63
C ILE A 27 -11.15 -5.16 -4.94
N LEU A 28 -12.28 -5.81 -5.17
CA LEU A 28 -12.59 -7.12 -4.62
C LEU A 28 -12.18 -8.22 -5.59
N PHE A 29 -11.55 -9.25 -5.08
CA PHE A 29 -11.05 -10.39 -5.85
C PHE A 29 -11.66 -11.70 -5.36
N ASP A 30 -11.96 -12.54 -6.31
CA ASP A 30 -12.38 -13.94 -6.12
C ASP A 30 -11.19 -14.92 -6.11
N SER A 31 -10.00 -14.49 -6.56
CA SER A 31 -8.81 -15.33 -6.60
C SER A 31 -7.52 -14.57 -6.31
N GLU A 32 -6.58 -15.26 -5.66
CA GLU A 32 -5.24 -14.72 -5.38
C GLU A 32 -4.44 -14.47 -6.67
N ASP A 33 -4.60 -15.27 -7.70
CA ASP A 33 -3.88 -15.12 -8.96
C ASP A 33 -4.24 -13.80 -9.65
N ARG A 34 -5.53 -13.45 -9.72
CA ARG A 34 -5.98 -12.16 -10.27
C ARG A 34 -5.47 -11.00 -9.44
N LYS A 35 -5.52 -11.13 -8.12
CA LYS A 35 -4.98 -10.12 -7.20
C LYS A 35 -3.48 -9.90 -7.43
N ASN A 36 -2.69 -10.98 -7.47
CA ASN A 36 -1.24 -10.91 -7.69
C ASN A 36 -0.90 -10.29 -9.05
N LEU A 37 -1.67 -10.61 -10.07
CA LEU A 37 -1.50 -10.04 -11.40
C LEU A 37 -1.81 -8.54 -11.41
N LEU A 38 -2.95 -8.12 -10.85
CA LEU A 38 -3.29 -6.69 -10.77
C LEU A 38 -2.30 -5.93 -9.89
N PHE A 39 -1.86 -6.51 -8.78
CA PHE A 39 -0.82 -5.95 -7.95
C PHE A 39 0.48 -5.74 -8.74
N GLY A 40 0.90 -6.73 -9.53
CA GLY A 40 2.07 -6.62 -10.40
C GLY A 40 1.95 -5.51 -11.46
N LEU A 41 0.77 -5.31 -12.03
CA LEU A 41 0.47 -4.22 -12.95
C LEU A 41 0.54 -2.85 -12.26
N LEU A 42 -0.08 -2.72 -11.08
CA LEU A 42 -0.12 -1.48 -10.29
C LEU A 42 1.26 -1.11 -9.71
N ALA A 43 2.05 -2.10 -9.34
CA ALA A 43 3.41 -1.90 -8.84
C ALA A 43 4.46 -1.68 -9.96
N GLY A 44 4.04 -1.67 -11.24
CA GLY A 44 4.92 -1.51 -12.37
C GLY A 44 5.87 -2.71 -12.63
N LEU A 45 5.60 -3.85 -11.98
CA LEU A 45 6.40 -5.08 -12.09
C LEU A 45 6.02 -5.91 -13.31
N GLN A 46 4.82 -5.71 -13.82
CA GLN A 46 4.30 -6.42 -14.99
C GLN A 46 3.71 -5.43 -15.99
N ARG A 47 4.04 -5.62 -17.27
CA ARG A 47 3.47 -4.82 -18.37
C ARG A 47 2.14 -5.44 -18.84
N PRO A 48 1.10 -4.64 -19.13
CA PRO A 48 -0.12 -5.15 -19.73
C PRO A 48 0.15 -5.70 -21.15
N GLU A 49 -0.67 -6.66 -21.60
CA GLU A 49 -0.65 -7.21 -22.97
C GLU A 49 -1.37 -6.28 -23.92
N ALA A 50 -2.39 -5.58 -23.43
CA ALA A 50 -3.11 -4.54 -24.17
C ALA A 50 -3.67 -3.49 -23.21
N GLY A 51 -3.98 -2.31 -23.75
CA GLY A 51 -4.46 -1.18 -22.95
C GLY A 51 -3.30 -0.38 -22.33
N ARG A 52 -3.65 0.57 -21.47
CA ARG A 52 -2.68 1.47 -20.83
C ARG A 52 -2.99 1.65 -19.35
N ILE A 53 -1.94 1.90 -18.57
CA ILE A 53 -2.04 2.22 -17.14
C ILE A 53 -1.38 3.56 -16.93
N LEU A 54 -2.17 4.55 -16.54
CA LEU A 54 -1.68 5.90 -16.31
C LEU A 54 -1.65 6.20 -14.81
N PHE A 55 -0.52 6.72 -14.35
CA PHE A 55 -0.37 7.33 -13.03
C PHE A 55 -0.04 8.81 -13.23
N PHE A 56 -0.78 9.67 -12.52
CA PHE A 56 -0.63 11.14 -12.63
C PHE A 56 -0.86 11.70 -14.04
N GLY A 57 -1.51 10.95 -14.92
CA GLY A 57 -1.72 11.27 -16.33
C GLY A 57 -0.66 10.73 -17.28
N GLU A 58 0.38 10.11 -16.79
CA GLU A 58 1.50 9.55 -17.56
C GLU A 58 1.38 8.03 -17.68
N ASP A 59 1.60 7.48 -18.88
CA ASP A 59 1.57 6.03 -19.11
C ASP A 59 2.81 5.38 -18.49
N LEU A 60 2.58 4.51 -17.50
CA LEU A 60 3.66 3.85 -16.76
C LEU A 60 4.66 3.10 -17.63
N PHE A 61 4.21 2.61 -18.78
CA PHE A 61 5.00 1.72 -19.63
C PHE A 61 5.46 2.37 -20.93
N ALA A 62 5.14 3.65 -21.14
CA ALA A 62 5.72 4.47 -22.20
C ALA A 62 7.10 5.05 -21.81
N HIS A 63 7.39 5.08 -20.54
CA HIS A 63 8.65 5.62 -19.98
C HIS A 63 9.74 4.57 -19.91
N GLU A 64 10.98 5.04 -19.99
CA GLU A 64 12.16 4.26 -19.61
C GLU A 64 12.15 3.95 -18.10
N GLU A 65 12.98 3.00 -17.68
CA GLU A 65 12.97 2.51 -16.29
C GLU A 65 13.21 3.61 -15.24
N ASP A 66 14.16 4.49 -15.48
CA ASP A 66 14.51 5.58 -14.55
C ASP A 66 13.36 6.58 -14.38
N GLU A 67 12.68 6.93 -15.46
CA GLU A 67 11.52 7.84 -15.42
C GLU A 67 10.35 7.18 -14.68
N ARG A 68 10.10 5.89 -14.95
CA ARG A 68 9.10 5.11 -14.23
C ARG A 68 9.42 5.01 -12.73
N LEU A 69 10.66 4.78 -12.36
CA LEU A 69 11.10 4.79 -10.96
C LEU A 69 10.89 6.17 -10.30
N ALA A 70 11.07 7.26 -11.04
CA ALA A 70 10.77 8.60 -10.54
C ALA A 70 9.28 8.79 -10.21
N LEU A 71 8.37 8.26 -11.04
CA LEU A 71 6.93 8.24 -10.74
C LEU A 71 6.63 7.44 -9.46
N PHE A 72 7.28 6.29 -9.28
CA PHE A 72 7.07 5.44 -8.10
C PHE A 72 7.58 6.03 -6.78
N ARG A 73 8.41 7.07 -6.79
CA ARG A 73 8.74 7.83 -5.56
C ARG A 73 7.53 8.48 -4.90
N ARG A 74 6.45 8.68 -5.66
CA ARG A 74 5.18 9.26 -5.21
C ARG A 74 4.13 8.20 -4.90
N VAL A 75 4.48 6.93 -5.05
CA VAL A 75 3.59 5.78 -4.84
C VAL A 75 4.10 4.96 -3.67
N GLY A 76 3.27 4.79 -2.66
CA GLY A 76 3.52 3.86 -1.56
C GLY A 76 2.83 2.52 -1.84
N VAL A 77 3.53 1.44 -1.59
CA VAL A 77 2.98 0.09 -1.73
C VAL A 77 3.15 -0.67 -0.42
N VAL A 78 2.07 -1.26 0.06
CA VAL A 78 2.04 -2.10 1.27
C VAL A 78 1.69 -3.52 0.88
N PRO A 79 2.69 -4.42 0.72
CA PRO A 79 2.45 -5.80 0.32
C PRO A 79 1.74 -6.62 1.40
N ALA A 80 1.03 -7.67 1.02
CA ALA A 80 0.20 -8.52 1.87
C ALA A 80 0.91 -9.08 3.12
N HIS A 81 2.18 -9.44 3.00
CA HIS A 81 3.00 -9.97 4.09
C HIS A 81 3.94 -8.93 4.71
N GLY A 82 3.72 -7.62 4.42
CA GLY A 82 4.57 -6.52 4.86
C GLY A 82 5.75 -6.23 3.93
N GLY A 83 6.25 -7.20 3.17
CA GLY A 83 7.39 -7.02 2.25
C GLY A 83 8.62 -6.45 2.95
N LEU A 84 8.93 -6.97 4.15
CA LEU A 84 10.10 -6.56 4.92
C LEU A 84 11.32 -7.37 4.51
N ILE A 85 12.47 -6.72 4.49
CA ILE A 85 13.77 -7.34 4.22
C ILE A 85 14.15 -8.17 5.45
N SER A 86 14.31 -9.47 5.29
CA SER A 86 14.39 -10.46 6.38
C SER A 86 15.61 -10.31 7.29
N ASN A 87 16.72 -9.79 6.78
CA ASN A 87 17.98 -9.59 7.50
C ASN A 87 18.16 -8.17 8.05
N LEU A 88 17.16 -7.30 7.88
CA LEU A 88 17.11 -5.97 8.49
C LEU A 88 16.12 -5.97 9.65
N LYS A 89 16.47 -5.29 10.73
CA LYS A 89 15.58 -5.07 11.87
C LYS A 89 14.33 -4.30 11.47
N ALA A 90 13.29 -4.34 12.27
CA ALA A 90 12.02 -3.65 11.97
C ALA A 90 12.23 -2.14 11.76
N TRP A 91 13.00 -1.47 12.61
CA TRP A 91 13.30 -0.05 12.48
C TRP A 91 14.12 0.29 11.22
N GLU A 92 15.06 -0.60 10.82
CA GLU A 92 15.84 -0.45 9.59
C GLU A 92 14.95 -0.58 8.36
N ASN A 93 14.05 -1.56 8.36
CA ASN A 93 13.03 -1.72 7.31
C ASN A 93 12.15 -0.48 7.17
N LEU A 94 11.73 0.10 8.31
CA LEU A 94 10.88 1.28 8.33
C LEU A 94 11.59 2.49 7.72
N LEU A 95 12.84 2.72 8.10
CA LEU A 95 13.59 3.92 7.70
C LEU A 95 14.23 3.83 6.32
N LEU A 96 14.48 2.63 5.80
CA LEU A 96 15.26 2.40 4.60
C LEU A 96 14.88 3.29 3.39
N PRO A 97 13.60 3.40 2.97
CA PRO A 97 13.25 4.26 1.83
C PRO A 97 13.45 5.75 2.13
N ALA A 98 13.14 6.18 3.34
CA ALA A 98 13.27 7.58 3.74
C ALA A 98 14.74 8.00 3.82
N TRP A 99 15.58 7.12 4.31
CA TRP A 99 17.03 7.32 4.31
C TRP A 99 17.59 7.35 2.88
N TYR A 100 17.23 6.38 2.04
CA TYR A 100 17.76 6.27 0.67
C TYR A 100 17.29 7.39 -0.25
N HIS A 101 15.99 7.72 -0.25
CA HIS A 101 15.41 8.67 -1.21
C HIS A 101 15.34 10.11 -0.71
N ARG A 102 15.34 10.33 0.61
CA ARG A 102 15.16 11.65 1.23
C ARG A 102 16.33 12.08 2.11
N GLY A 103 17.31 11.18 2.33
CA GLY A 103 18.44 11.44 3.22
C GLY A 103 18.03 11.66 4.69
N LEU A 104 16.82 11.21 5.09
CA LEU A 104 16.35 11.38 6.46
C LEU A 104 17.16 10.51 7.42
N THR A 105 17.72 11.13 8.46
CA THR A 105 18.36 10.40 9.57
C THR A 105 17.31 9.75 10.48
N ALA A 106 17.74 8.80 11.33
CA ALA A 106 16.86 8.19 12.31
C ALA A 106 16.22 9.23 13.25
N GLU A 107 17.00 10.21 13.70
CA GLU A 107 16.55 11.31 14.56
C GLU A 107 15.47 12.17 13.89
N GLN A 108 15.66 12.51 12.62
CA GLN A 108 14.66 13.28 11.84
C GLN A 108 13.37 12.50 11.59
N ALA A 109 13.45 11.17 11.58
CA ALA A 109 12.29 10.30 11.39
C ALA A 109 11.52 10.00 12.69
N GLU A 110 12.11 10.21 13.88
CA GLU A 110 11.48 9.87 15.17
C GLU A 110 10.10 10.47 15.33
N ARG A 111 9.96 11.78 15.11
CA ARG A 111 8.67 12.47 15.25
C ARG A 111 7.62 11.99 14.26
N PRO A 112 7.87 11.94 12.93
CA PRO A 112 6.92 11.39 11.97
C PRO A 112 6.50 9.94 12.27
N VAL A 113 7.44 9.10 12.72
CA VAL A 113 7.16 7.71 13.10
C VAL A 113 6.31 7.65 14.35
N ALA A 114 6.60 8.45 15.37
CA ALA A 114 5.80 8.54 16.58
C ALA A 114 4.36 8.95 16.26
N GLU A 115 4.16 9.98 15.43
CA GLU A 115 2.84 10.43 14.98
C GLU A 115 2.04 9.32 14.26
N ILE A 116 2.71 8.44 13.49
CA ILE A 116 2.06 7.29 12.85
C ILE A 116 1.67 6.26 13.93
N PHE A 117 2.56 5.97 14.86
CA PHE A 117 2.35 4.96 15.91
C PHE A 117 1.30 5.38 16.94
N ASP A 118 1.22 6.66 17.30
CA ASP A 118 0.19 7.18 18.23
C ASP A 118 -1.24 6.84 17.79
N HIS A 119 -1.44 6.59 16.49
CA HIS A 119 -2.73 6.16 15.97
C HIS A 119 -3.03 4.67 16.19
N LEU A 120 -2.07 3.88 16.66
CA LEU A 120 -2.24 2.45 16.96
C LEU A 120 -2.78 2.21 18.38
N GLY A 121 -2.82 3.25 19.22
CA GLY A 121 -3.32 3.16 20.60
C GLY A 121 -2.50 2.17 21.47
N PRO A 122 -3.14 1.33 22.29
CA PRO A 122 -2.43 0.46 23.24
C PRO A 122 -1.40 -0.50 22.63
N SER A 123 -1.54 -0.83 21.34
CA SER A 123 -0.60 -1.70 20.61
C SER A 123 0.76 -1.05 20.35
N GLU A 124 0.85 0.27 20.44
CA GLU A 124 2.05 1.06 20.18
C GLU A 124 3.25 0.67 21.07
N ALA A 125 3.02 0.63 22.38
CA ALA A 125 4.08 0.34 23.35
C ALA A 125 4.71 -1.05 23.16
N GLY A 126 3.90 -2.04 22.75
CA GLY A 126 4.35 -3.38 22.39
C GLY A 126 5.25 -3.35 21.18
N LEU A 127 4.81 -2.68 20.10
CA LEU A 127 5.55 -2.59 18.86
C LEU A 127 6.86 -1.82 19.03
N LYS A 128 6.86 -0.70 19.73
CA LYS A 128 8.10 0.09 19.98
C LYS A 128 9.21 -0.76 20.59
N ARG A 129 8.88 -1.65 21.54
CA ARG A 129 9.88 -2.56 22.15
C ARG A 129 10.44 -3.58 21.15
N ARG A 130 9.68 -3.92 20.14
CA ARG A 130 10.04 -4.93 19.13
C ARG A 130 10.69 -4.38 17.88
N MET A 131 10.87 -3.06 17.79
CA MET A 131 11.52 -2.43 16.64
C MET A 131 12.97 -2.87 16.39
N GLY A 132 13.64 -3.41 17.42
CA GLY A 132 14.97 -4.00 17.31
C GLY A 132 15.01 -5.43 16.79
N GLU A 133 13.87 -6.08 16.57
CA GLU A 133 13.75 -7.47 16.13
C GLU A 133 13.77 -7.62 14.61
N LEU A 134 14.09 -8.83 14.16
CA LEU A 134 14.01 -9.20 12.73
C LEU A 134 12.55 -9.51 12.36
N PRO A 135 12.17 -9.34 11.08
CA PRO A 135 10.81 -9.61 10.60
C PRO A 135 10.26 -11.00 10.94
N GLY A 136 11.11 -12.02 10.98
CA GLY A 136 10.72 -13.38 11.34
C GLY A 136 10.24 -13.55 12.80
N GLN A 137 10.59 -12.61 13.68
CA GLN A 137 10.19 -12.60 15.07
C GLN A 137 8.89 -11.79 15.31
N LEU A 138 8.45 -11.02 14.30
CA LEU A 138 7.25 -10.20 14.38
C LEU A 138 6.00 -10.99 13.98
N SER A 139 4.88 -10.70 14.63
CA SER A 139 3.55 -11.16 14.18
C SER A 139 3.18 -10.58 12.81
N LEU A 140 2.17 -11.15 12.15
CA LEU A 140 1.64 -10.61 10.91
C LEU A 140 1.17 -9.16 11.05
N TYR A 141 0.49 -8.84 12.14
CA TYR A 141 0.04 -7.49 12.47
C TYR A 141 1.24 -6.53 12.56
N GLU A 142 2.25 -6.86 13.34
CA GLU A 142 3.43 -6.01 13.53
C GLU A 142 4.20 -5.78 12.22
N ARG A 143 4.39 -6.83 11.40
CA ARG A 143 4.99 -6.68 10.07
C ARG A 143 4.22 -5.71 9.19
N ARG A 144 2.89 -5.78 9.20
CA ARG A 144 2.03 -4.88 8.43
C ARG A 144 2.09 -3.45 8.96
N VAL A 145 2.14 -3.25 10.27
CA VAL A 145 2.32 -1.90 10.85
C VAL A 145 3.66 -1.30 10.42
N VAL A 146 4.75 -2.06 10.48
CA VAL A 146 6.07 -1.58 10.01
C VAL A 146 6.02 -1.23 8.52
N ALA A 147 5.39 -2.06 7.68
CA ALA A 147 5.24 -1.80 6.25
C ALA A 147 4.37 -0.56 5.96
N LEU A 148 3.28 -0.38 6.71
CA LEU A 148 2.44 0.81 6.63
C LEU A 148 3.24 2.06 7.02
N ALA A 149 3.92 2.04 8.17
CA ALA A 149 4.72 3.16 8.63
C ALA A 149 5.84 3.51 7.64
N ARG A 150 6.51 2.50 7.07
CA ARG A 150 7.49 2.68 5.99
C ARG A 150 6.93 3.42 4.78
N ALA A 151 5.76 2.99 4.30
CA ALA A 151 5.11 3.62 3.16
C ALA A 151 4.60 5.04 3.49
N MET A 152 4.02 5.21 4.68
CA MET A 152 3.49 6.49 5.14
C MET A 152 4.57 7.55 5.39
N LEU A 153 5.75 7.14 5.87
CA LEU A 153 6.89 8.04 6.10
C LEU A 153 7.37 8.73 4.82
N MET A 154 7.13 8.13 3.66
CA MET A 154 7.42 8.72 2.35
C MET A 154 6.42 9.79 1.90
N GLU A 155 5.29 9.97 2.62
CA GLU A 155 4.21 10.92 2.28
C GLU A 155 3.71 10.80 0.82
N PRO A 156 3.38 9.60 0.34
CA PRO A 156 3.04 9.37 -1.06
C PRO A 156 1.72 10.06 -1.46
N ASP A 157 1.57 10.28 -2.76
CA ASP A 157 0.32 10.76 -3.38
C ASP A 157 -0.66 9.61 -3.65
N ILE A 158 -0.14 8.42 -3.93
CA ILE A 158 -0.91 7.20 -4.13
C ILE A 158 -0.44 6.15 -3.13
N LEU A 159 -1.38 5.47 -2.46
CA LEU A 159 -1.11 4.29 -1.63
C LEU A 159 -1.88 3.10 -2.16
N ILE A 160 -1.17 2.00 -2.37
CA ILE A 160 -1.71 0.71 -2.79
C ILE A 160 -1.54 -0.26 -1.63
N TYR A 161 -2.65 -0.78 -1.11
CA TYR A 161 -2.72 -1.71 0.00
C TYR A 161 -3.07 -3.11 -0.52
N ASP A 162 -2.11 -4.03 -0.51
CA ASP A 162 -2.32 -5.41 -0.96
C ASP A 162 -2.72 -6.28 0.24
N PHE A 163 -3.98 -6.69 0.30
CA PHE A 163 -4.54 -7.59 1.34
C PHE A 163 -4.11 -7.22 2.77
N THR A 164 -3.92 -5.93 3.02
CA THR A 164 -3.34 -5.41 4.27
C THR A 164 -4.15 -5.77 5.51
N PHE A 165 -5.44 -6.02 5.37
CA PHE A 165 -6.33 -6.35 6.50
C PHE A 165 -6.67 -7.85 6.56
N ALA A 166 -6.42 -8.61 5.50
CA ALA A 166 -6.77 -10.04 5.41
C ALA A 166 -6.00 -10.89 6.41
N GLY A 167 -6.65 -11.88 7.03
CA GLY A 167 -6.04 -12.79 7.99
C GLY A 167 -5.67 -12.16 9.34
N LEU A 168 -6.10 -10.93 9.62
CA LEU A 168 -6.01 -10.31 10.92
C LEU A 168 -7.29 -10.54 11.73
N GLU A 169 -7.14 -10.59 13.05
CA GLU A 169 -8.27 -10.50 13.95
C GLU A 169 -9.04 -9.18 13.75
N ARG A 170 -10.32 -9.19 14.08
CA ARG A 170 -11.26 -8.10 13.82
C ARG A 170 -10.75 -6.74 14.33
N ASP A 171 -10.29 -6.69 15.58
CA ASP A 171 -9.87 -5.43 16.22
C ASP A 171 -8.56 -4.91 15.61
N ALA A 172 -7.63 -5.82 15.31
CA ALA A 172 -6.39 -5.51 14.63
C ALA A 172 -6.63 -4.94 13.22
N ALA A 173 -7.51 -5.59 12.44
CA ALA A 173 -7.90 -5.08 11.12
C ALA A 173 -8.54 -3.68 11.23
N GLN A 174 -9.44 -3.48 12.20
CA GLN A 174 -10.11 -2.20 12.40
C GLN A 174 -9.12 -1.08 12.82
N GLN A 175 -8.11 -1.39 13.63
CA GLN A 175 -7.05 -0.43 13.96
C GLN A 175 -6.28 0.01 12.72
N LEU A 176 -5.89 -0.92 11.85
CA LEU A 176 -5.18 -0.57 10.61
C LEU A 176 -6.08 0.20 9.63
N MET A 177 -7.37 -0.13 9.52
CA MET A 177 -8.33 0.64 8.71
C MET A 177 -8.45 2.09 9.20
N LYS A 178 -8.51 2.29 10.52
CA LYS A 178 -8.52 3.64 11.11
C LYS A 178 -7.23 4.40 10.82
N LEU A 179 -6.08 3.74 10.94
CA LEU A 179 -4.78 4.32 10.64
C LEU A 179 -4.71 4.76 9.17
N THR A 180 -5.06 3.87 8.23
CA THR A 180 -5.02 4.19 6.79
C THR A 180 -5.99 5.29 6.41
N GLY A 181 -7.21 5.31 6.98
CA GLY A 181 -8.20 6.37 6.75
C GLY A 181 -7.74 7.73 7.28
N LYS A 182 -7.18 7.79 8.49
CA LYS A 182 -6.59 9.03 9.03
C LYS A 182 -5.44 9.53 8.18
N PHE A 183 -4.56 8.62 7.75
CA PHE A 183 -3.43 8.98 6.89
C PHE A 183 -3.89 9.49 5.52
N HIS A 184 -4.94 8.89 4.94
CA HIS A 184 -5.54 9.36 3.70
C HIS A 184 -5.99 10.82 3.85
N GLY A 185 -6.71 11.14 4.93
CA GLY A 185 -7.25 12.49 5.18
C GLY A 185 -6.20 13.56 5.49
N ARG A 186 -4.95 13.21 5.79
CA ARG A 186 -3.87 14.18 6.08
C ARG A 186 -3.40 14.98 4.86
N LYS A 187 -3.64 14.48 3.65
CA LYS A 187 -3.19 15.12 2.41
C LYS A 187 -4.32 15.20 1.40
N ALA A 188 -4.79 16.41 1.13
CA ALA A 188 -5.78 16.63 0.09
C ALA A 188 -5.28 16.09 -1.27
N GLY A 189 -6.12 15.30 -1.92
CA GLY A 189 -5.82 14.70 -3.21
C GLY A 189 -4.99 13.40 -3.16
N ARG A 190 -4.68 12.84 -1.99
CA ARG A 190 -4.12 11.48 -1.88
C ARG A 190 -5.12 10.46 -2.39
N VAL A 191 -4.65 9.46 -3.13
CA VAL A 191 -5.45 8.31 -3.56
C VAL A 191 -5.07 7.10 -2.71
N SER A 192 -6.06 6.36 -2.21
CA SER A 192 -5.88 5.10 -1.50
C SER A 192 -6.62 3.97 -2.22
N LEU A 193 -5.87 3.01 -2.71
CA LEU A 193 -6.40 1.85 -3.41
C LEU A 193 -6.17 0.58 -2.59
N TYR A 194 -7.25 -0.09 -2.24
CA TYR A 194 -7.24 -1.31 -1.44
C TYR A 194 -7.55 -2.53 -2.30
N LEU A 195 -6.61 -3.44 -2.39
CA LEU A 195 -6.83 -4.77 -2.95
C LEU A 195 -7.33 -5.66 -1.82
N CYS A 196 -8.54 -6.20 -1.94
CA CYS A 196 -9.21 -6.88 -0.84
C CYS A 196 -9.79 -8.23 -1.30
N PRO A 197 -9.78 -9.26 -0.43
CA PRO A 197 -10.67 -10.41 -0.65
C PRO A 197 -12.13 -9.96 -0.50
N ASP A 198 -13.05 -10.67 -1.13
CA ASP A 198 -14.49 -10.45 -0.90
C ASP A 198 -14.90 -11.17 0.39
N ASP A 199 -14.72 -10.51 1.52
CA ASP A 199 -14.98 -11.06 2.86
C ASP A 199 -15.61 -10.03 3.82
N ALA A 200 -15.99 -10.50 5.00
CA ALA A 200 -16.63 -9.69 6.03
C ALA A 200 -15.71 -8.60 6.61
N VAL A 201 -14.39 -8.74 6.49
CA VAL A 201 -13.42 -7.71 6.92
C VAL A 201 -13.42 -6.58 5.89
N SER A 202 -13.29 -6.92 4.62
CA SER A 202 -13.28 -5.97 3.50
C SER A 202 -14.61 -5.21 3.34
N ALA A 203 -15.74 -5.85 3.70
CA ALA A 203 -17.05 -5.20 3.71
C ALA A 203 -17.12 -3.97 4.65
N ARG A 204 -16.30 -3.94 5.70
CA ARG A 204 -16.24 -2.83 6.68
C ARG A 204 -15.33 -1.69 6.27
N LEU A 205 -14.49 -1.89 5.27
CA LEU A 205 -13.61 -0.86 4.76
C LEU A 205 -14.45 0.16 3.98
N ALA A 206 -14.51 1.39 4.50
CA ALA A 206 -15.12 2.49 3.78
C ALA A 206 -14.26 2.89 2.58
N ALA A 207 -14.87 3.00 1.41
CA ALA A 207 -14.26 3.48 0.19
C ALA A 207 -15.33 4.17 -0.67
N ASP A 208 -14.94 5.19 -1.43
CA ASP A 208 -15.86 5.94 -2.30
C ASP A 208 -16.37 5.07 -3.45
N SER A 209 -15.56 4.12 -3.88
CA SER A 209 -15.93 3.18 -4.95
C SER A 209 -15.49 1.75 -4.65
N THR A 210 -16.25 0.81 -5.19
CA THR A 210 -15.94 -0.62 -5.14
C THR A 210 -15.95 -1.17 -6.56
N ILE A 211 -14.85 -1.82 -6.93
CA ILE A 211 -14.68 -2.51 -8.21
C ILE A 211 -14.61 -4.00 -7.91
N THR A 212 -15.46 -4.79 -8.54
CA THR A 212 -15.44 -6.25 -8.40
C THR A 212 -14.84 -6.86 -9.65
N LEU A 213 -13.74 -7.58 -9.51
CA LEU A 213 -13.16 -8.39 -10.57
C LEU A 213 -13.71 -9.81 -10.45
N ALA A 214 -14.97 -9.98 -10.88
CA ALA A 214 -15.60 -11.28 -11.06
C ALA A 214 -15.33 -11.81 -12.49
N HIS A 215 -15.65 -13.11 -12.71
CA HIS A 215 -15.40 -13.86 -13.95
C HIS A 215 -15.79 -13.16 -15.23
#